data_6e93677b706ea638d52faf99dd0aa8ca
#
_entry.id   6e93677b706ea638d52faf99dd0aa8ca
#
_cell.length_a   1.000
_cell.length_b   1.000
_cell.length_c   1.000
_cell.angle_alpha   90.00
_cell.angle_beta   90.00
_cell.angle_gamma   90.00
#
_symmetry.space_group_name_H-M   'P 1'
#
loop_
_entity.id
_entity.type
_entity.pdbx_description
1 polymer ?
#
loop_
_entity_poly.entity_id
_entity_poly.type
_entity_poly.pdbx_seq_one_letter_code
_entity_poly.pdbx_strand_id
1 'polypeptide(L)'
;MAETFDPHCVWFVGAGPGDRELITLKGYRLLQQAQVVIYAGSLINTELLAYCPPQAECHDSAALHLEQILDLMEAGVKAGKTVVRLQTGDVSLYGSVREQGEELTRRGIRWQMVPGVSAFLGAAAELGVEYTVPEVSQSLIITRLEGRTPVPAREQLEAFASHQTSMAIYLSVQRIHRVAERLVEGGYPATTPVTVIYKATWPESQTVRGTLADIGDKVRDAGIRKTALILVGPFLGDEYHYSKLYAADFSHEYRKA
;
A
#
# COMPACT_ATOMS: atom_id res chain seq x y z
N MET A 1 -23.04 -22.74 0.64
CA MET A 1 -22.95 -22.55 -0.82
C MET A 1 -21.86 -21.52 -1.06
N ALA A 2 -20.96 -21.77 -2.01
CA ALA A 2 -19.95 -20.78 -2.39
C ALA A 2 -20.66 -19.56 -3.01
N GLU A 3 -20.29 -18.35 -2.57
CA GLU A 3 -20.79 -17.11 -3.16
C GLU A 3 -20.36 -17.05 -4.62
N THR A 4 -21.31 -16.92 -5.55
CA THR A 4 -21.04 -16.75 -6.97
C THR A 4 -20.89 -15.26 -7.26
N PHE A 5 -19.76 -14.85 -7.83
CA PHE A 5 -19.51 -13.46 -8.17
C PHE A 5 -20.15 -13.10 -9.51
N ASP A 6 -20.60 -11.85 -9.61
CA ASP A 6 -21.26 -11.31 -10.79
C ASP A 6 -20.27 -11.22 -11.98
N PRO A 7 -20.53 -11.95 -13.07
CA PRO A 7 -19.67 -11.90 -14.26
C PRO A 7 -19.84 -10.61 -15.08
N HIS A 8 -20.85 -9.79 -14.78
CA HIS A 8 -21.06 -8.49 -15.42
C HIS A 8 -20.42 -7.33 -14.64
N CYS A 9 -19.43 -7.64 -13.80
CA CYS A 9 -18.73 -6.70 -12.95
C CYS A 9 -17.22 -6.92 -13.03
N VAL A 10 -16.46 -5.85 -13.15
CA VAL A 10 -14.99 -5.87 -12.96
C VAL A 10 -14.68 -5.75 -11.48
N TRP A 11 -13.89 -6.67 -10.95
CA TRP A 11 -13.51 -6.70 -9.55
C TRP A 11 -12.08 -6.18 -9.38
N PHE A 12 -11.93 -4.97 -8.83
CA PHE A 12 -10.62 -4.45 -8.40
C PHE A 12 -10.27 -5.07 -7.06
N VAL A 13 -9.22 -5.87 -7.02
CA VAL A 13 -8.82 -6.64 -5.83
C VAL A 13 -7.44 -6.21 -5.36
N GLY A 14 -7.32 -5.88 -4.08
CA GLY A 14 -6.04 -5.66 -3.44
C GLY A 14 -5.30 -6.97 -3.23
N ALA A 15 -4.09 -7.06 -3.79
CA ALA A 15 -3.24 -8.25 -3.75
C ALA A 15 -2.53 -8.45 -2.40
N GLY A 16 -2.60 -7.46 -1.51
CA GLY A 16 -1.76 -7.44 -0.31
C GLY A 16 -0.36 -6.89 -0.57
N PRO A 17 0.48 -6.82 0.46
CA PRO A 17 1.79 -6.16 0.40
C PRO A 17 2.89 -7.01 -0.24
N GLY A 18 2.74 -8.34 -0.28
CA GLY A 18 3.76 -9.24 -0.82
C GLY A 18 3.52 -10.70 -0.49
N ASP A 19 3.36 -11.04 0.78
CA ASP A 19 2.95 -12.37 1.20
C ASP A 19 1.56 -12.70 0.63
N ARG A 20 1.46 -13.80 -0.10
CA ARG A 20 0.22 -14.23 -0.74
C ARG A 20 -0.90 -14.56 0.26
N GLU A 21 -0.57 -14.90 1.51
CA GLU A 21 -1.55 -15.17 2.56
C GLU A 21 -2.17 -13.90 3.15
N LEU A 22 -1.60 -12.73 2.84
CA LEU A 22 -2.15 -11.43 3.22
C LEU A 22 -3.20 -10.89 2.24
N ILE A 23 -3.61 -11.67 1.27
CA ILE A 23 -4.82 -11.37 0.49
C ILE A 23 -6.06 -11.55 1.37
N THR A 24 -7.07 -10.71 1.17
CA THR A 24 -8.34 -10.91 1.89
C THR A 24 -9.05 -12.18 1.44
N LEU A 25 -9.81 -12.80 2.33
CA LEU A 25 -10.58 -14.00 2.00
C LEU A 25 -11.53 -13.77 0.80
N LYS A 26 -12.10 -12.58 0.66
CA LYS A 26 -12.94 -12.24 -0.50
C LYS A 26 -12.11 -12.16 -1.78
N GLY A 27 -10.93 -11.55 -1.72
CA GLY A 27 -9.99 -11.49 -2.85
C GLY A 27 -9.54 -12.87 -3.30
N TYR A 28 -9.20 -13.74 -2.35
CA TYR A 28 -8.84 -15.14 -2.61
C TYR A 28 -9.97 -15.90 -3.33
N ARG A 29 -11.22 -15.79 -2.82
CA ARG A 29 -12.38 -16.45 -3.45
C ARG A 29 -12.66 -15.93 -4.85
N LEU A 30 -12.44 -14.65 -5.11
CA LEU A 30 -12.54 -14.05 -6.44
C LEU A 30 -11.49 -14.64 -7.39
N LEU A 31 -10.22 -14.75 -6.95
CA LEU A 31 -9.17 -15.37 -7.76
C LEU A 31 -9.51 -16.82 -8.11
N GLN A 32 -10.07 -17.59 -7.17
CA GLN A 32 -10.49 -18.99 -7.42
C GLN A 32 -11.58 -19.12 -8.50
N GLN A 33 -12.35 -18.07 -8.76
CA GLN A 33 -13.42 -18.04 -9.76
C GLN A 33 -13.08 -17.17 -10.97
N ALA A 34 -11.92 -16.49 -10.94
CA ALA A 34 -11.50 -15.59 -12.02
C ALA A 34 -11.22 -16.38 -13.30
N GLN A 35 -11.76 -15.89 -14.40
CA GLN A 35 -11.50 -16.42 -15.75
C GLN A 35 -10.59 -15.47 -16.54
N VAL A 36 -10.58 -14.17 -16.16
CA VAL A 36 -9.64 -13.18 -16.67
C VAL A 36 -9.05 -12.44 -15.48
N VAL A 37 -7.74 -12.39 -15.40
CA VAL A 37 -6.98 -11.63 -14.37
C VAL A 37 -6.04 -10.67 -15.07
N ILE A 38 -6.18 -9.37 -14.81
CA ILE A 38 -5.25 -8.35 -15.25
C ILE A 38 -4.48 -7.89 -14.03
N TYR A 39 -3.17 -8.08 -13.98
CA TYR A 39 -2.38 -7.81 -12.79
C TYR A 39 -1.27 -6.76 -13.02
N ALA A 40 -0.80 -6.13 -11.95
CA ALA A 40 0.09 -4.96 -12.00
C ALA A 40 1.58 -5.35 -12.11
N GLY A 41 1.92 -6.30 -12.94
CA GLY A 41 3.30 -6.69 -13.24
C GLY A 41 4.10 -7.12 -12.01
N SER A 42 5.35 -6.67 -11.93
CA SER A 42 6.28 -7.00 -10.85
C SER A 42 5.97 -6.35 -9.50
N LEU A 43 4.87 -5.60 -9.40
CA LEU A 43 4.44 -4.98 -8.15
C LEU A 43 3.60 -5.91 -7.28
N ILE A 44 3.16 -7.04 -7.81
CA ILE A 44 2.46 -8.09 -7.05
C ILE A 44 3.27 -9.37 -7.00
N ASN A 45 3.05 -10.17 -5.97
CA ASN A 45 3.60 -11.51 -5.92
C ASN A 45 2.81 -12.42 -6.89
N THR A 46 3.47 -12.88 -7.95
CA THR A 46 2.84 -13.71 -8.98
C THR A 46 2.42 -15.12 -8.48
N GLU A 47 2.88 -15.54 -7.31
CA GLU A 47 2.37 -16.76 -6.66
C GLU A 47 0.87 -16.70 -6.38
N LEU A 48 0.28 -15.51 -6.27
CA LEU A 48 -1.16 -15.30 -6.17
C LEU A 48 -1.93 -15.86 -7.36
N LEU A 49 -1.31 -15.91 -8.56
CA LEU A 49 -1.94 -16.45 -9.76
C LEU A 49 -2.14 -17.96 -9.66
N ALA A 50 -1.43 -18.66 -8.77
CA ALA A 50 -1.66 -20.07 -8.48
C ALA A 50 -3.02 -20.33 -7.80
N TYR A 51 -3.67 -19.29 -7.28
CA TYR A 51 -5.05 -19.42 -6.76
C TYR A 51 -6.11 -19.42 -7.86
N CYS A 52 -5.76 -18.99 -9.07
CA CYS A 52 -6.67 -18.98 -10.21
C CYS A 52 -6.86 -20.37 -10.78
N PRO A 53 -8.01 -20.65 -11.44
CA PRO A 53 -8.18 -21.86 -12.23
C PRO A 53 -7.10 -21.98 -13.31
N PRO A 54 -6.65 -23.20 -13.64
CA PRO A 54 -5.58 -23.40 -14.62
C PRO A 54 -5.87 -22.81 -16.02
N GLN A 55 -7.16 -22.66 -16.37
CA GLN A 55 -7.61 -22.07 -17.64
C GLN A 55 -7.81 -20.55 -17.58
N ALA A 56 -7.55 -19.88 -16.45
CA ALA A 56 -7.70 -18.45 -16.33
C ALA A 56 -6.68 -17.72 -17.23
N GLU A 57 -7.17 -16.72 -17.94
CA GLU A 57 -6.34 -15.84 -18.76
C GLU A 57 -5.71 -14.77 -17.88
N CYS A 58 -4.39 -14.83 -17.68
CA CYS A 58 -3.66 -13.90 -16.84
C CYS A 58 -2.84 -12.93 -17.69
N HIS A 59 -3.12 -11.63 -17.60
CA HIS A 59 -2.50 -10.58 -18.40
C HIS A 59 -1.66 -9.66 -17.50
N ASP A 60 -0.36 -9.56 -17.78
CA ASP A 60 0.52 -8.56 -17.18
C ASP A 60 0.26 -7.20 -17.81
N SER A 61 -0.12 -6.21 -16.99
CA SER A 61 -0.39 -4.86 -17.46
C SER A 61 0.82 -3.93 -17.44
N ALA A 62 2.01 -4.41 -17.12
CA ALA A 62 3.20 -3.55 -17.01
C ALA A 62 3.56 -2.80 -18.31
N ALA A 63 3.26 -3.38 -19.46
CA ALA A 63 3.51 -2.79 -20.78
C ALA A 63 2.25 -2.22 -21.44
N LEU A 64 1.10 -2.25 -20.78
CA LEU A 64 -0.17 -1.82 -21.35
C LEU A 64 -0.50 -0.37 -20.93
N HIS A 65 -1.07 0.38 -21.85
CA HIS A 65 -1.68 1.67 -21.55
C HIS A 65 -3.16 1.51 -21.14
N LEU A 66 -3.78 2.57 -20.64
CA LEU A 66 -5.13 2.55 -20.04
C LEU A 66 -6.17 1.89 -20.96
N GLU A 67 -6.25 2.30 -22.23
CA GLU A 67 -7.25 1.76 -23.17
C GLU A 67 -7.12 0.25 -23.35
N GLN A 68 -5.89 -0.27 -23.49
CA GLN A 68 -5.65 -1.70 -23.63
C GLN A 68 -6.09 -2.48 -22.39
N ILE A 69 -5.87 -1.92 -21.19
CA ILE A 69 -6.32 -2.52 -19.94
C ILE A 69 -7.86 -2.56 -19.89
N LEU A 70 -8.51 -1.46 -20.28
CA LEU A 70 -9.96 -1.35 -20.33
C LEU A 70 -10.57 -2.30 -21.35
N ASP A 71 -9.96 -2.44 -22.53
CA ASP A 71 -10.42 -3.34 -23.57
C ASP A 71 -10.39 -4.81 -23.14
N LEU A 72 -9.34 -5.23 -22.41
CA LEU A 72 -9.25 -6.56 -21.82
C LEU A 72 -10.37 -6.80 -20.79
N MET A 73 -10.63 -5.82 -19.92
CA MET A 73 -11.72 -5.93 -18.95
C MET A 73 -13.08 -6.01 -19.62
N GLU A 74 -13.32 -5.15 -20.61
CA GLU A 74 -14.58 -5.11 -21.36
C GLU A 74 -14.82 -6.39 -22.13
N ALA A 75 -13.81 -6.92 -22.83
CA ALA A 75 -13.90 -8.18 -23.57
C ALA A 75 -14.25 -9.35 -22.64
N GLY A 76 -13.62 -9.40 -21.46
CA GLY A 76 -13.93 -10.42 -20.45
C GLY A 76 -15.38 -10.35 -19.97
N VAL A 77 -15.85 -9.16 -19.59
CA VAL A 77 -17.24 -8.95 -19.14
C VAL A 77 -18.25 -9.29 -20.24
N LYS A 78 -18.02 -8.84 -21.49
CA LYS A 78 -18.88 -9.17 -22.65
C LYS A 78 -18.95 -10.67 -22.94
N ALA A 79 -17.89 -11.40 -22.65
CA ALA A 79 -17.85 -12.85 -22.75
C ALA A 79 -18.49 -13.59 -21.56
N GLY A 80 -19.07 -12.87 -20.61
CA GLY A 80 -19.66 -13.45 -19.39
C GLY A 80 -18.67 -14.07 -18.42
N LYS A 81 -17.40 -13.62 -18.48
CA LYS A 81 -16.31 -14.11 -17.63
C LYS A 81 -16.21 -13.29 -16.34
N THR A 82 -15.82 -13.94 -15.25
CA THR A 82 -15.41 -13.23 -14.02
C THR A 82 -14.06 -12.55 -14.24
N VAL A 83 -14.05 -11.21 -14.20
CA VAL A 83 -12.88 -10.36 -14.48
C VAL A 83 -12.34 -9.78 -13.19
N VAL A 84 -11.07 -10.02 -12.90
CA VAL A 84 -10.34 -9.47 -11.75
C VAL A 84 -9.23 -8.54 -12.22
N ARG A 85 -9.23 -7.30 -11.72
CA ARG A 85 -8.10 -6.37 -11.78
C ARG A 85 -7.33 -6.46 -10.47
N LEU A 86 -6.21 -7.18 -10.46
CA LEU A 86 -5.38 -7.41 -9.28
C LEU A 86 -4.32 -6.31 -9.16
N GLN A 87 -4.33 -5.59 -8.05
CA GLN A 87 -3.44 -4.46 -7.79
C GLN A 87 -2.67 -4.63 -6.48
N THR A 88 -1.45 -4.11 -6.42
CA THR A 88 -0.59 -4.25 -5.24
C THR A 88 -1.20 -3.55 -4.01
N GLY A 89 -1.00 -4.12 -2.84
CA GLY A 89 -1.45 -3.57 -1.56
C GLY A 89 -2.96 -3.44 -1.48
N ASP A 90 -3.43 -2.23 -1.25
CA ASP A 90 -4.84 -1.85 -1.27
C ASP A 90 -5.15 -0.99 -2.49
N VAL A 91 -6.28 -1.26 -3.13
CA VAL A 91 -6.71 -0.61 -4.38
C VAL A 91 -6.99 0.89 -4.24
N SER A 92 -7.26 1.38 -3.03
CA SER A 92 -7.56 2.79 -2.77
C SER A 92 -6.33 3.68 -2.67
N LEU A 93 -5.11 3.09 -2.58
CA LEU A 93 -3.85 3.83 -2.44
C LEU A 93 -2.99 3.72 -3.70
N TYR A 94 -2.89 4.83 -4.43
CA TYR A 94 -2.05 4.97 -5.65
C TYR A 94 -2.33 3.96 -6.76
N GLY A 95 -3.51 3.34 -6.77
CA GLY A 95 -3.91 2.29 -7.72
C GLY A 95 -4.54 2.80 -9.03
N SER A 96 -4.73 4.12 -9.21
CA SER A 96 -5.44 4.69 -10.38
C SER A 96 -6.81 4.05 -10.65
N VAL A 97 -7.46 3.55 -9.60
CA VAL A 97 -8.74 2.82 -9.74
C VAL A 97 -9.84 3.75 -10.20
N ARG A 98 -9.82 5.02 -9.74
CA ARG A 98 -10.89 5.97 -10.08
C ARG A 98 -10.96 6.22 -11.58
N GLU A 99 -9.84 6.47 -12.25
CA GLU A 99 -9.86 6.70 -13.71
C GLU A 99 -10.32 5.44 -14.47
N GLN A 100 -9.85 4.25 -14.07
CA GLN A 100 -10.29 3.00 -14.68
C GLN A 100 -11.80 2.75 -14.45
N GLY A 101 -12.29 2.98 -13.23
CA GLY A 101 -13.70 2.81 -12.87
C GLY A 101 -14.63 3.78 -13.60
N GLU A 102 -14.24 5.06 -13.73
CA GLU A 102 -15.00 6.06 -14.48
C GLU A 102 -15.11 5.69 -15.97
N GLU A 103 -14.02 5.22 -16.58
CA GLU A 103 -14.03 4.75 -17.96
C GLU A 103 -14.88 3.49 -18.15
N LEU A 104 -14.80 2.52 -17.22
CA LEU A 104 -15.69 1.35 -17.24
C LEU A 104 -17.16 1.75 -17.14
N THR A 105 -17.47 2.72 -16.27
CA THR A 105 -18.84 3.27 -16.13
C THR A 105 -19.34 3.89 -17.43
N ARG A 106 -18.49 4.67 -18.16
CA ARG A 106 -18.82 5.23 -19.47
C ARG A 106 -19.08 4.14 -20.52
N ARG A 107 -18.43 2.99 -20.40
CA ARG A 107 -18.65 1.80 -21.25
C ARG A 107 -19.85 0.95 -20.79
N GLY A 108 -20.61 1.38 -19.77
CA GLY A 108 -21.75 0.66 -19.22
C GLY A 108 -21.40 -0.57 -18.41
N ILE A 109 -20.14 -0.67 -17.94
CA ILE A 109 -19.62 -1.81 -17.18
C ILE A 109 -19.61 -1.45 -15.69
N ARG A 110 -20.21 -2.31 -14.87
CA ARG A 110 -20.15 -2.19 -13.41
C ARG A 110 -18.79 -2.61 -12.88
N TRP A 111 -18.37 -2.02 -11.80
CA TRP A 111 -17.14 -2.38 -11.10
C TRP A 111 -17.29 -2.26 -9.59
N GLN A 112 -16.51 -3.03 -8.86
CA GLN A 112 -16.45 -3.04 -7.40
C GLN A 112 -15.02 -3.17 -6.92
N MET A 113 -14.78 -2.71 -5.70
CA MET A 113 -13.49 -2.80 -5.02
C MET A 113 -13.55 -3.83 -3.90
N VAL A 114 -12.49 -4.62 -3.79
CA VAL A 114 -12.22 -5.49 -2.65
C VAL A 114 -10.94 -4.99 -2.01
N PRO A 115 -10.97 -4.54 -0.74
CA PRO A 115 -9.80 -4.00 -0.08
C PRO A 115 -8.69 -5.04 0.06
N GLY A 116 -7.47 -4.55 0.20
CA GLY A 116 -6.30 -5.35 0.48
C GLY A 116 -5.50 -4.81 1.66
N VAL A 117 -4.52 -5.57 2.12
CA VAL A 117 -3.57 -5.10 3.13
C VAL A 117 -2.53 -4.23 2.43
N SER A 118 -2.50 -2.94 2.75
CA SER A 118 -1.54 -2.02 2.16
C SER A 118 -0.13 -2.21 2.71
N ALA A 119 0.88 -1.84 1.93
CA ALA A 119 2.30 -2.02 2.28
C ALA A 119 2.68 -1.38 3.63
N PHE A 120 2.07 -0.25 4.03
CA PHE A 120 2.37 0.36 5.32
C PHE A 120 1.92 -0.53 6.50
N LEU A 121 0.81 -1.25 6.37
CA LEU A 121 0.34 -2.19 7.38
C LEU A 121 1.24 -3.44 7.43
N GLY A 122 1.61 -3.97 6.26
CA GLY A 122 2.56 -5.08 6.17
C GLY A 122 3.93 -4.72 6.77
N ALA A 123 4.42 -3.51 6.50
CA ALA A 123 5.67 -3.00 7.06
C ALA A 123 5.61 -2.88 8.59
N ALA A 124 4.53 -2.34 9.14
CA ALA A 124 4.36 -2.24 10.59
C ALA A 124 4.36 -3.62 11.27
N ALA A 125 3.64 -4.58 10.68
CA ALA A 125 3.59 -5.95 11.19
C ALA A 125 4.97 -6.62 11.17
N GLU A 126 5.73 -6.48 10.07
CA GLU A 126 7.07 -7.06 9.93
C GLU A 126 8.08 -6.42 10.89
N LEU A 127 7.95 -5.11 11.14
CA LEU A 127 8.83 -4.38 12.06
C LEU A 127 8.40 -4.51 13.52
N GLY A 128 7.21 -4.98 13.82
CA GLY A 128 6.64 -5.03 15.17
C GLY A 128 6.39 -3.66 15.77
N VAL A 129 5.94 -2.68 14.96
CA VAL A 129 5.71 -1.30 15.40
C VAL A 129 4.25 -0.88 15.27
N GLU A 130 3.84 0.07 16.09
CA GLU A 130 2.54 0.74 16.02
C GLU A 130 2.74 2.21 15.62
N TYR A 131 1.99 2.70 14.63
CA TYR A 131 2.07 4.09 14.20
C TYR A 131 1.51 5.09 15.22
N THR A 132 0.57 4.65 16.03
CA THR A 132 -0.23 5.50 16.92
C THR A 132 0.11 5.27 18.39
N VAL A 133 1.39 5.43 18.71
CA VAL A 133 1.92 5.26 20.07
C VAL A 133 1.42 6.40 20.98
N PRO A 134 0.78 6.10 22.13
CA PRO A 134 0.29 7.10 23.07
C PRO A 134 1.37 8.14 23.45
N GLU A 135 1.00 9.41 23.44
CA GLU A 135 1.86 10.56 23.80
C GLU A 135 3.08 10.78 22.88
N VAL A 136 3.35 9.85 21.94
CA VAL A 136 4.45 9.94 20.95
C VAL A 136 3.91 10.41 19.60
N SER A 137 2.93 9.71 19.05
CA SER A 137 2.23 10.10 17.81
C SER A 137 0.85 9.44 17.78
N GLN A 138 -0.18 10.21 17.45
CA GLN A 138 -1.56 9.69 17.34
C GLN A 138 -2.13 9.85 15.93
N SER A 139 -1.27 10.16 14.97
CA SER A 139 -1.66 10.36 13.57
C SER A 139 -0.67 9.69 12.62
N LEU A 140 -1.17 9.23 11.50
CA LEU A 140 -0.34 8.70 10.41
C LEU A 140 -0.63 9.47 9.12
N ILE A 141 0.40 10.05 8.53
CA ILE A 141 0.34 10.68 7.22
C ILE A 141 0.85 9.70 6.16
N ILE A 142 0.00 9.36 5.21
CA ILE A 142 0.35 8.57 4.03
C ILE A 142 0.51 9.54 2.87
N THR A 143 1.70 9.60 2.29
CA THR A 143 2.01 10.57 1.24
C THR A 143 3.09 10.04 0.28
N ARG A 144 3.51 10.89 -0.65
CA ARG A 144 4.65 10.69 -1.56
C ARG A 144 5.36 12.01 -1.85
N LEU A 145 6.61 11.94 -2.25
CA LEU A 145 7.28 13.09 -2.84
C LEU A 145 6.73 13.33 -4.27
N GLU A 146 6.63 14.59 -4.69
CA GLU A 146 6.34 14.91 -6.09
C GLU A 146 7.37 14.26 -7.04
N GLY A 147 6.91 13.80 -8.19
CA GLY A 147 7.75 13.10 -9.17
C GLY A 147 7.45 13.53 -10.59
N ARG A 148 7.27 12.54 -11.46
CA ARG A 148 6.78 12.78 -12.82
C ARG A 148 5.37 13.38 -12.82
N THR A 149 4.60 13.10 -11.76
CA THR A 149 3.29 13.69 -11.50
C THR A 149 3.39 14.61 -10.30
N PRO A 150 2.73 15.79 -10.31
CA PRO A 150 2.76 16.74 -9.20
C PRO A 150 2.02 16.22 -7.98
N VAL A 151 2.26 16.84 -6.84
CA VAL A 151 1.39 16.82 -5.66
C VAL A 151 0.82 18.23 -5.45
N PRO A 152 -0.37 18.37 -4.85
CA PRO A 152 -0.89 19.69 -4.52
C PRO A 152 0.11 20.48 -3.66
N ALA A 153 0.21 21.79 -3.86
CA ALA A 153 1.20 22.63 -3.18
C ALA A 153 1.11 22.55 -1.63
N ARG A 154 -0.11 22.39 -1.09
CA ARG A 154 -0.36 22.21 0.34
C ARG A 154 -0.03 20.83 0.89
N GLU A 155 0.29 19.85 0.01
CA GLU A 155 0.59 18.46 0.35
C GLU A 155 2.07 18.13 0.12
N GLN A 156 2.91 19.14 0.04
CA GLN A 156 4.35 18.94 -0.03
C GLN A 156 4.90 18.42 1.30
N LEU A 157 6.00 17.67 1.25
CA LEU A 157 6.55 17.01 2.44
C LEU A 157 6.86 17.98 3.57
N GLU A 158 7.33 19.18 3.26
CA GLU A 158 7.64 20.23 4.24
C GLU A 158 6.39 20.66 5.04
N ALA A 159 5.24 20.75 4.34
CA ALA A 159 3.99 21.12 5.00
C ALA A 159 3.54 20.03 5.98
N PHE A 160 3.65 18.76 5.61
CA PHE A 160 3.33 17.65 6.48
C PHE A 160 4.35 17.44 7.59
N ALA A 161 5.62 17.71 7.33
CA ALA A 161 6.70 17.56 8.29
C ALA A 161 6.55 18.45 9.54
N SER A 162 5.86 19.60 9.42
CA SER A 162 5.58 20.48 10.55
C SER A 162 4.77 19.82 11.67
N HIS A 163 4.05 18.75 11.39
CA HIS A 163 3.29 17.99 12.39
C HIS A 163 4.17 17.00 13.19
N GLN A 164 5.35 16.65 12.72
CA GLN A 164 6.30 15.71 13.35
C GLN A 164 5.65 14.38 13.79
N THR A 165 4.63 13.93 13.08
CA THR A 165 3.86 12.72 13.37
C THR A 165 4.42 11.50 12.65
N SER A 166 3.78 10.34 12.75
CA SER A 166 4.16 9.15 11.99
C SER A 166 3.88 9.37 10.51
N MET A 167 4.83 9.00 9.64
CA MET A 167 4.66 9.10 8.18
C MET A 167 5.01 7.79 7.48
N ALA A 168 4.23 7.46 6.45
CA ALA A 168 4.49 6.41 5.48
C ALA A 168 4.57 7.02 4.07
N ILE A 169 5.78 7.04 3.49
CA ILE A 169 6.06 7.75 2.24
C ILE A 169 6.27 6.73 1.12
N TYR A 170 5.36 6.73 0.17
CA TYR A 170 5.32 5.84 -0.99
C TYR A 170 6.09 6.40 -2.18
N LEU A 171 6.46 5.55 -3.14
CA LEU A 171 6.95 5.91 -4.49
C LEU A 171 8.14 6.89 -4.51
N SER A 172 8.91 7.00 -3.42
CA SER A 172 9.88 8.09 -3.23
C SER A 172 11.31 7.63 -2.94
N VAL A 173 11.57 6.32 -2.81
CA VAL A 173 12.86 5.80 -2.38
C VAL A 173 14.03 6.17 -3.31
N GLN A 174 13.80 6.31 -4.62
CA GLN A 174 14.84 6.76 -5.56
C GLN A 174 15.39 8.15 -5.23
N ARG A 175 14.64 8.95 -4.50
CA ARG A 175 15.01 10.32 -4.10
C ARG A 175 15.05 10.46 -2.59
N ILE A 176 15.52 9.41 -1.90
CA ILE A 176 15.53 9.35 -0.44
C ILE A 176 16.30 10.52 0.20
N HIS A 177 17.40 10.98 -0.39
CA HIS A 177 18.11 12.16 0.08
C HIS A 177 17.21 13.41 0.05
N ARG A 178 16.49 13.61 -1.06
CA ARG A 178 15.55 14.73 -1.19
C ARG A 178 14.38 14.62 -0.23
N VAL A 179 13.89 13.41 0.02
CA VAL A 179 12.87 13.17 1.06
C VAL A 179 13.38 13.61 2.42
N ALA A 180 14.59 13.18 2.81
CA ALA A 180 15.18 13.54 4.09
C ALA A 180 15.41 15.06 4.23
N GLU A 181 15.96 15.71 3.20
CA GLU A 181 16.13 17.18 3.16
C GLU A 181 14.80 17.90 3.39
N ARG A 182 13.76 17.56 2.62
CA ARG A 182 12.45 18.20 2.72
C ARG A 182 11.78 18.01 4.08
N LEU A 183 11.96 16.86 4.70
CA LEU A 183 11.42 16.59 6.03
C LEU A 183 12.14 17.43 7.11
N VAL A 184 13.46 17.59 7.01
CA VAL A 184 14.23 18.46 7.91
C VAL A 184 13.88 19.93 7.67
N GLU A 185 13.80 20.40 6.43
CA GLU A 185 13.34 21.74 6.06
C GLU A 185 11.94 22.04 6.65
N GLY A 186 11.06 21.05 6.71
CA GLY A 186 9.69 21.15 7.24
C GLY A 186 9.58 21.03 8.76
N GLY A 187 10.68 20.75 9.49
CA GLY A 187 10.71 20.81 10.94
C GLY A 187 11.04 19.53 11.69
N TYR A 188 11.20 18.38 11.01
CA TYR A 188 11.71 17.20 11.69
C TYR A 188 13.17 17.39 12.11
N PRO A 189 13.57 17.02 13.34
CA PRO A 189 14.98 16.91 13.71
C PRO A 189 15.74 15.97 12.78
N ALA A 190 16.97 16.29 12.43
CA ALA A 190 17.82 15.41 11.61
C ALA A 190 18.06 14.03 12.26
N THR A 191 17.90 13.93 13.58
CA THR A 191 18.00 12.70 14.37
C THR A 191 16.72 11.86 14.36
N THR A 192 15.63 12.34 13.73
CA THR A 192 14.36 11.59 13.65
C THR A 192 14.59 10.21 13.04
N PRO A 193 14.10 9.13 13.69
CA PRO A 193 14.24 7.76 13.19
C PRO A 193 13.54 7.58 11.83
N VAL A 194 14.21 6.87 10.95
CA VAL A 194 13.71 6.45 9.64
C VAL A 194 13.97 4.97 9.42
N THR A 195 12.98 4.28 8.92
CA THR A 195 13.13 2.90 8.44
C THR A 195 12.68 2.82 6.99
N VAL A 196 13.52 2.28 6.13
CA VAL A 196 13.17 1.95 4.76
C VAL A 196 13.05 0.45 4.65
N ILE A 197 11.90 -0.02 4.20
CA ILE A 197 11.64 -1.44 4.00
C ILE A 197 11.39 -1.73 2.53
N TYR A 198 12.29 -2.52 1.94
CA TYR A 198 12.19 -3.01 0.58
C TYR A 198 11.35 -4.27 0.57
N LYS A 199 10.36 -4.34 -0.30
CA LYS A 199 9.48 -5.51 -0.48
C LYS A 199 8.93 -6.05 0.85
N ALA A 200 8.31 -5.20 1.67
CA ALA A 200 7.69 -5.61 2.93
C ALA A 200 6.81 -6.85 2.75
N THR A 201 6.98 -7.85 3.61
CA THR A 201 6.31 -9.17 3.62
C THR A 201 6.68 -10.14 2.50
N TRP A 202 7.55 -9.76 1.58
CA TRP A 202 8.08 -10.69 0.58
C TRP A 202 9.23 -11.53 1.18
N PRO A 203 9.52 -12.72 0.59
CA PRO A 203 10.68 -13.52 1.04
C PRO A 203 12.02 -12.78 0.98
N GLU A 204 12.17 -11.82 0.04
CA GLU A 204 13.36 -11.00 -0.14
C GLU A 204 13.30 -9.65 0.58
N SER A 205 12.43 -9.52 1.58
CA SER A 205 12.32 -8.28 2.37
C SER A 205 13.68 -7.86 2.96
N GLN A 206 13.96 -6.57 2.88
CA GLN A 206 15.16 -5.99 3.45
C GLN A 206 14.84 -4.68 4.16
N THR A 207 15.33 -4.54 5.38
CA THR A 207 15.12 -3.35 6.21
C THR A 207 16.42 -2.57 6.39
N VAL A 208 16.37 -1.25 6.13
CA VAL A 208 17.45 -0.31 6.40
C VAL A 208 16.98 0.70 7.44
N ARG A 209 17.71 0.83 8.55
CA ARG A 209 17.39 1.74 9.66
C ARG A 209 18.43 2.84 9.77
N GLY A 210 17.95 4.06 10.09
CA GLY A 210 18.80 5.22 10.29
C GLY A 210 18.02 6.40 10.85
N THR A 211 18.54 7.58 10.58
CA THR A 211 17.92 8.86 10.89
C THR A 211 17.79 9.67 9.59
N LEU A 212 17.08 10.78 9.62
CA LEU A 212 17.01 11.68 8.47
C LEU A 212 18.39 12.17 8.01
N ALA A 213 19.37 12.22 8.92
CA ALA A 213 20.74 12.62 8.59
C ALA A 213 21.50 11.59 7.72
N ASP A 214 21.24 10.28 7.88
CA ASP A 214 22.10 9.23 7.31
C ASP A 214 21.35 8.19 6.45
N ILE A 215 20.03 8.19 6.47
CA ILE A 215 19.24 7.17 5.78
C ILE A 215 19.48 7.15 4.27
N GLY A 216 19.71 8.32 3.67
CA GLY A 216 19.95 8.43 2.22
C GLY A 216 21.15 7.62 1.77
N ASP A 217 22.27 7.75 2.46
CA ASP A 217 23.50 7.02 2.18
C ASP A 217 23.34 5.52 2.44
N LYS A 218 22.74 5.15 3.56
CA LYS A 218 22.48 3.75 3.92
C LYS A 218 21.63 3.02 2.88
N VAL A 219 20.57 3.67 2.37
CA VAL A 219 19.68 3.11 1.34
C VAL A 219 20.40 2.98 0.00
N ARG A 220 21.23 3.99 -0.37
CA ARG A 220 22.08 3.92 -1.57
C ARG A 220 23.04 2.74 -1.49
N ASP A 221 23.74 2.58 -0.35
CA ASP A 221 24.73 1.54 -0.13
C ASP A 221 24.09 0.13 -0.08
N ALA A 222 22.84 0.03 0.38
CA ALA A 222 22.02 -1.18 0.29
C ALA A 222 21.48 -1.47 -1.14
N GLY A 223 21.67 -0.56 -2.10
CA GLY A 223 21.23 -0.73 -3.49
C GLY A 223 19.74 -0.66 -3.71
N ILE A 224 18.96 -0.18 -2.74
CA ILE A 224 17.48 -0.11 -2.82
C ILE A 224 17.07 1.10 -3.67
N ARG A 225 16.39 0.85 -4.79
CA ARG A 225 15.98 1.90 -5.74
C ARG A 225 14.48 1.94 -6.07
N LYS A 226 13.73 0.88 -5.76
CA LYS A 226 12.30 0.75 -6.07
C LYS A 226 11.63 -0.20 -5.09
N THR A 227 10.30 -0.28 -5.12
CA THR A 227 9.49 -1.24 -4.35
C THR A 227 9.81 -1.18 -2.85
N ALA A 228 9.99 0.03 -2.34
CA ALA A 228 10.30 0.26 -0.93
C ALA A 228 9.44 1.36 -0.34
N LEU A 229 9.10 1.20 0.92
CA LEU A 229 8.35 2.15 1.73
C LEU A 229 9.32 2.85 2.69
N ILE A 230 9.15 4.15 2.85
CA ILE A 230 9.91 4.97 3.80
C ILE A 230 8.99 5.29 4.98
N LEU A 231 9.37 4.84 6.17
CA LEU A 231 8.68 5.14 7.42
C LEU A 231 9.49 6.16 8.21
N VAL A 232 8.84 7.21 8.70
CA VAL A 232 9.50 8.31 9.41
C VAL A 232 8.71 8.69 10.63
N GLY A 233 9.38 8.89 11.74
CA GLY A 233 8.77 9.45 12.93
C GLY A 233 9.23 8.84 14.24
N PRO A 234 8.86 9.46 15.37
CA PRO A 234 9.28 9.05 16.70
C PRO A 234 8.76 7.64 17.09
N PHE A 235 7.67 7.15 16.48
CA PHE A 235 7.14 5.80 16.71
C PHE A 235 8.12 4.67 16.38
N LEU A 236 9.19 4.95 15.63
CA LEU A 236 10.27 4.02 15.30
C LEU A 236 11.39 3.98 16.35
N GLY A 237 11.34 4.86 17.35
CA GLY A 237 12.27 4.91 18.46
C GLY A 237 11.85 3.99 19.62
N ASP A 238 12.60 4.07 20.72
CA ASP A 238 12.37 3.25 21.92
C ASP A 238 11.40 3.91 22.92
N GLU A 239 11.00 5.16 22.67
CA GLU A 239 10.08 5.90 23.56
C GLU A 239 8.65 5.40 23.33
N TYR A 240 8.02 4.99 24.43
CA TYR A 240 6.60 4.63 24.42
C TYR A 240 5.94 4.93 25.76
N HIS A 241 4.65 5.14 25.75
CA HIS A 241 3.83 5.34 26.93
C HIS A 241 2.70 4.31 26.96
N TYR A 242 2.34 3.87 28.15
CA TYR A 242 1.21 2.94 28.31
C TYR A 242 -0.11 3.63 27.98
N SER A 243 -0.96 2.95 27.25
CA SER A 243 -2.32 3.40 27.04
C SER A 243 -3.08 3.44 28.35
N LYS A 244 -3.64 4.61 28.68
CA LYS A 244 -4.51 4.77 29.88
C LYS A 244 -5.74 3.85 29.83
N LEU A 245 -6.18 3.45 28.64
CA LEU A 245 -7.32 2.55 28.43
C LEU A 245 -7.19 1.22 29.21
N TYR A 246 -5.96 0.73 29.35
CA TYR A 246 -5.67 -0.54 30.04
C TYR A 246 -5.22 -0.34 31.50
N ALA A 247 -5.10 0.89 31.98
CA ALA A 247 -4.76 1.17 33.37
C ALA A 247 -5.84 0.64 34.32
N ALA A 248 -5.43 0.14 35.50
CA ALA A 248 -6.35 -0.46 36.44
C ALA A 248 -7.40 0.53 36.99
N ASP A 249 -7.02 1.81 37.05
CA ASP A 249 -7.83 2.94 37.50
C ASP A 249 -8.66 3.61 36.42
N PHE A 250 -8.64 3.06 35.18
CA PHE A 250 -9.41 3.60 34.04
C PHE A 250 -10.76 2.88 33.92
N SER A 251 -11.85 3.64 34.12
CA SER A 251 -13.23 3.15 33.93
C SER A 251 -13.72 3.41 32.50
N HIS A 252 -14.41 2.45 31.92
CA HIS A 252 -15.11 2.57 30.63
C HIS A 252 -16.39 1.74 30.64
N GLU A 253 -17.16 1.75 29.56
CA GLU A 253 -18.47 1.10 29.44
C GLU A 253 -18.49 -0.37 29.96
N TYR A 254 -17.43 -1.14 29.72
CA TYR A 254 -17.33 -2.56 30.07
C TYR A 254 -16.49 -2.85 31.32
N ARG A 255 -15.86 -1.84 31.94
CA ARG A 255 -15.01 -1.99 33.13
C ARG A 255 -15.11 -0.78 34.04
N LYS A 256 -15.47 -1.03 35.27
CA LYS A 256 -15.39 -0.05 36.38
C LYS A 256 -14.07 -0.25 37.13
N ALA A 257 -13.33 0.84 37.37
CA ALA A 257 -12.15 0.83 38.24
C ALA A 257 -12.53 0.70 39.70
#